data_6ec7cfe29fbeea618dd77422975ed69f
#
_entry.id   6ec7cfe29fbeea618dd77422975ed69f
#
_cell.length_a   1.000
_cell.length_b   1.000
_cell.length_c   1.000
_cell.angle_alpha   90.00
_cell.angle_beta   90.00
_cell.angle_gamma   90.00
#
_symmetry.space_group_name_H-M   'P 1'
#
loop_
_entity.id
_entity.type
_entity.pdbx_description
1 polymer ?
#
loop_
_entity_poly.entity_id
_entity_poly.type
_entity_poly.pdbx_seq_one_letter_code
_entity_poly.pdbx_strand_id
1 'polypeptide(L)' 'GYQKYPKGKKAPINLLKLGVSMVQIGEKDQGCKMINGVELQYPNANQSVIQKAKYESKKFECIKQDS' A
#
# COMPACT_ATOMS: atom_id res chain seq x y z
N GLY A 1 2.04 18.10 6.95
CA GLY A 1 3.36 17.63 6.81
C GLY A 1 3.46 16.61 5.74
N TYR A 2 4.62 16.21 5.45
CA TYR A 2 4.78 15.20 4.47
C TYR A 2 5.41 13.99 5.11
N GLN A 3 5.25 12.88 4.47
CA GLN A 3 5.72 11.66 5.01
C GLN A 3 6.97 11.24 4.32
N LYS A 4 7.88 10.67 5.08
CA LYS A 4 9.05 10.13 4.50
C LYS A 4 8.85 8.66 4.37
N TYR A 5 9.10 8.13 3.22
CA TYR A 5 8.99 6.71 2.96
C TYR A 5 10.37 6.08 3.06
N PRO A 6 10.47 4.90 3.66
CA PRO A 6 11.77 4.26 3.81
C PRO A 6 12.35 3.87 2.46
N LYS A 7 13.65 3.70 2.43
CA LYS A 7 14.33 3.26 1.24
C LYS A 7 14.96 1.92 1.53
N GLY A 8 15.21 1.18 0.48
CA GLY A 8 15.82 -0.13 0.64
C GLY A 8 14.98 -1.19 -0.02
N LYS A 9 15.53 -2.40 -0.07
CA LYS A 9 14.88 -3.46 -0.79
C LYS A 9 13.59 -3.92 -0.14
N LYS A 10 13.52 -3.85 1.17
CA LYS A 10 12.32 -4.28 1.86
C LYS A 10 11.35 -3.15 2.14
N ALA A 11 11.69 -1.95 1.73
CA ALA A 11 10.82 -0.82 2.01
C ALA A 11 9.43 -0.98 1.40
N PRO A 12 9.27 -1.40 0.14
CA PRO A 12 7.92 -1.58 -0.39
C PRO A 12 7.15 -2.68 0.32
N ILE A 13 7.82 -3.75 0.71
CA ILE A 13 7.16 -4.81 1.44
C ILE A 13 6.69 -4.30 2.80
N ASN A 14 7.55 -3.54 3.47
CA ASN A 14 7.21 -3.01 4.79
C ASN A 14 6.05 -2.03 4.70
N LEU A 15 6.03 -1.20 3.68
CA LEU A 15 4.93 -0.26 3.49
C LEU A 15 3.64 -1.00 3.26
N LEU A 16 3.68 -2.05 2.44
CA LEU A 16 2.50 -2.85 2.18
C LEU A 16 1.98 -3.50 3.45
N LYS A 17 2.87 -4.10 4.23
CA LYS A 17 2.45 -4.75 5.46
C LYS A 17 1.84 -3.75 6.43
N LEU A 18 2.43 -2.59 6.52
CA LEU A 18 1.91 -1.57 7.42
C LEU A 18 0.52 -1.13 6.96
N GLY A 19 0.35 -0.94 5.66
CA GLY A 19 -0.94 -0.55 5.14
C GLY A 19 -2.01 -1.58 5.44
N VAL A 20 -1.68 -2.86 5.25
CA VAL A 20 -2.63 -3.92 5.54
C VAL A 20 -2.99 -3.92 7.02
N SER A 21 -2.00 -3.76 7.88
CA SER A 21 -2.25 -3.71 9.31
C SER A 21 -3.16 -2.55 9.68
N MET A 22 -2.96 -1.40 9.06
CA MET A 22 -3.80 -0.25 9.33
C MET A 22 -5.26 -0.53 8.97
N VAL A 23 -5.48 -1.18 7.83
CA VAL A 23 -6.84 -1.52 7.44
C VAL A 23 -7.45 -2.47 8.48
N GLN A 24 -6.65 -3.41 8.96
CA GLN A 24 -7.17 -4.41 9.88
C GLN A 24 -7.53 -3.85 11.23
N ILE A 25 -6.88 -2.79 11.66
CA ILE A 25 -7.22 -2.19 12.95
C ILE A 25 -8.29 -1.12 12.82
N GLY A 26 -8.87 -0.99 11.65
CA GLY A 26 -9.96 -0.04 11.48
C GLY A 26 -9.56 1.26 10.81
N GLU A 27 -8.28 1.45 10.50
CA GLU A 27 -7.82 2.67 9.84
C GLU A 27 -7.80 2.42 8.35
N LYS A 28 -8.94 2.16 7.78
CA LYS A 28 -9.01 1.76 6.39
C LYS A 28 -8.49 2.84 5.45
N ASP A 29 -8.88 4.08 5.68
CA ASP A 29 -8.45 5.15 4.78
C ASP A 29 -6.94 5.27 4.77
N GLN A 30 -6.33 5.24 5.95
CA GLN A 30 -4.90 5.36 6.06
C GLN A 30 -4.22 4.12 5.46
N GLY A 31 -4.74 2.95 5.76
CA GLY A 31 -4.18 1.72 5.22
C GLY A 31 -4.26 1.68 3.72
N CYS A 32 -5.40 2.10 3.17
CA CYS A 32 -5.56 2.12 1.73
C CYS A 32 -4.58 3.07 1.06
N LYS A 33 -4.35 4.21 1.66
CA LYS A 33 -3.37 5.15 1.12
C LYS A 33 -1.98 4.53 1.11
N MET A 34 -1.64 3.79 2.15
CA MET A 34 -0.33 3.17 2.22
C MET A 34 -0.20 2.06 1.18
N ILE A 35 -1.23 1.24 1.04
CA ILE A 35 -1.20 0.16 0.08
C ILE A 35 -1.08 0.71 -1.35
N ASN A 36 -1.87 1.71 -1.66
CA ASN A 36 -1.81 2.32 -2.98
C ASN A 36 -0.48 3.05 -3.18
N GLY A 37 0.09 3.54 -2.09
CA GLY A 37 1.37 4.24 -2.16
C GLY A 37 2.53 3.33 -2.52
N VAL A 38 2.41 2.02 -2.31
CA VAL A 38 3.49 1.11 -2.65
C VAL A 38 3.88 1.26 -4.10
N GLU A 39 2.90 1.23 -4.99
CA GLU A 39 3.19 1.34 -6.41
C GLU A 39 3.66 2.75 -6.77
N LEU A 40 3.09 3.74 -6.14
CA LEU A 40 3.44 5.13 -6.45
C LEU A 40 4.83 5.50 -5.95
N GLN A 41 5.19 5.04 -4.77
CA GLN A 41 6.47 5.40 -4.17
C GLN A 41 7.59 4.47 -4.61
N TYR A 42 7.26 3.26 -4.97
CA TYR A 42 8.26 2.27 -5.36
C TYR A 42 7.88 1.63 -6.68
N PRO A 43 7.87 2.42 -7.76
CA PRO A 43 7.45 1.88 -9.06
C PRO A 43 8.37 0.79 -9.56
N ASN A 44 9.61 0.74 -9.04
CA ASN A 44 10.54 -0.28 -9.47
C ASN A 44 10.58 -1.47 -8.54
N ALA A 45 9.61 -1.58 -7.65
CA ALA A 45 9.58 -2.70 -6.72
C ALA A 45 9.31 -4.00 -7.48
N ASN A 46 9.57 -5.12 -6.80
CA ASN A 46 9.30 -6.40 -7.39
C ASN A 46 7.87 -6.47 -7.84
N GLN A 47 7.64 -7.09 -8.99
CA GLN A 47 6.29 -7.25 -9.50
C GLN A 47 5.41 -7.99 -8.51
N SER A 48 5.96 -8.97 -7.82
CA SER A 48 5.15 -9.73 -6.88
C SER A 48 4.65 -8.83 -5.75
N VAL A 49 5.47 -7.87 -5.32
CA VAL A 49 5.06 -6.95 -4.27
C VAL A 49 3.98 -6.01 -4.80
N ILE A 50 4.18 -5.50 -5.99
CA ILE A 50 3.22 -4.58 -6.58
C ILE A 50 1.89 -5.27 -6.83
N GLN A 51 1.92 -6.51 -7.31
CA GLN A 51 0.70 -7.24 -7.54
C GLN A 51 -0.01 -7.54 -6.23
N LYS A 52 0.75 -7.84 -5.18
CA LYS A 52 0.14 -8.08 -3.89
C LYS A 52 -0.51 -6.81 -3.36
N ALA A 53 0.14 -5.67 -3.56
CA ALA A 53 -0.44 -4.40 -3.14
C ALA A 53 -1.75 -4.15 -3.87
N LYS A 54 -1.79 -4.41 -5.16
CA LYS A 54 -3.02 -4.24 -5.92
C LYS A 54 -4.10 -5.22 -5.45
N TYR A 55 -3.70 -6.46 -5.16
CA TYR A 55 -4.63 -7.45 -4.68
C TYR A 55 -5.25 -7.02 -3.35
N GLU A 56 -4.42 -6.56 -2.42
CA GLU A 56 -4.92 -6.14 -1.12
C GLU A 56 -5.81 -4.90 -1.26
N SER A 57 -5.41 -3.99 -2.13
CA SER A 57 -6.20 -2.79 -2.35
C SER A 57 -7.59 -3.16 -2.86
N LYS A 58 -7.65 -4.12 -3.77
CA LYS A 58 -8.93 -4.55 -4.31
C LYS A 58 -9.72 -5.34 -3.26
N LYS A 59 -9.02 -6.16 -2.49
CA LYS A 59 -9.67 -6.96 -1.46
C LYS A 59 -10.33 -6.09 -0.42
N PHE A 60 -9.68 -5.00 -0.02
CA PHE A 60 -10.24 -4.10 0.96
C PHE A 60 -11.09 -3.01 0.33
N GLU A 61 -11.31 -3.10 -0.98
CA GLU A 61 -12.11 -2.11 -1.69
C GLU A 61 -11.55 -0.71 -1.51
N CYS A 62 -10.23 -0.61 -1.54
CA CYS A 62 -9.60 0.69 -1.41
C CYS A 62 -9.79 1.54 -2.65
N ILE A 63 -9.93 0.91 -3.81
CA ILE A 63 -10.11 1.63 -5.04
C ILE A 63 -11.54 1.84 -5.27
N LYS A 64 -12.07 3.07 -5.10
CA LYS A 64 -13.41 3.32 -5.32
C LYS A 64 -13.59 3.64 -6.66
N GLN A 65 -14.22 3.02 -7.34
CA GLN A 65 -14.51 3.28 -8.63
C GLN A 65 -15.51 4.12 -8.72
N ASP A 66 -15.64 5.09 -8.60
CA ASP A 66 -16.58 5.91 -8.75
C ASP A 66 -17.14 5.99 -9.76
N SER A 67 -17.17 5.47 -10.20
CA SER A 67 -17.76 5.48 -11.12
C SER A 67 -18.63 5.94 -11.31
#